data_62a25bed1f3860a232be4a694704e98a
#
_entry.id   62a25bed1f3860a232be4a694704e98a
#
_cell.length_a   1.000
_cell.length_b   1.000
_cell.length_c   1.000
_cell.angle_alpha   90.00
_cell.angle_beta   90.00
_cell.angle_gamma   90.00
#
_symmetry.space_group_name_H-M   'P 1'
#
loop_
_entity.id
_entity.type
_entity.pdbx_description
1 polymer ?
#
loop_
_entity_poly.entity_id
_entity_poly.type
_entity_poly.pdbx_seq_one_letter_code
_entity_poly.pdbx_strand_id
1 'polypeptide(L)'
;MNFNALCKAIKEVKIQGARNIAKAALIAYYSNPSSKTKKILINLRATEPMLVNVLNLADKTPKKEILKHFDEAQQKINKFILKIIKNHSIIFTHCHSTNVVNALIYAKRHGKRFEVFNTETRPLFQGRKTAKELSKAGIKVTMVADNAVGDILEKGGTIKKADIMAIGADALLKNGDVINKIGSNMYAEIAHFNKVPVYVIADSWKFSKRPVKIEERGHKEIWKNAPKNIKMSNPAFETVKAKYINAIISELGILKPLAFAAKVKKRKNGIN
;
A
#
# COMPACT_ATOMS: atom_id res chain seq x y z
N MET A 1 -1.37 -23.32 10.50
CA MET A 1 -1.62 -23.51 9.04
C MET A 1 -0.35 -24.16 8.49
N ASN A 2 -0.45 -25.27 7.76
CA ASN A 2 0.72 -25.90 7.13
C ASN A 2 1.20 -25.10 5.92
N PHE A 3 2.40 -25.43 5.39
CA PHE A 3 3.04 -24.73 4.27
C PHE A 3 2.12 -24.60 3.04
N ASN A 4 1.50 -25.69 2.62
CA ASN A 4 0.64 -25.72 1.44
C ASN A 4 -0.61 -24.83 1.61
N ALA A 5 -1.23 -24.86 2.79
CA ALA A 5 -2.38 -24.01 3.09
C ALA A 5 -2.03 -22.53 3.11
N LEU A 6 -0.83 -22.17 3.62
CA LEU A 6 -0.31 -20.79 3.58
C LEU A 6 -0.04 -20.32 2.14
N CYS A 7 0.64 -21.15 1.34
CA CYS A 7 0.88 -20.86 -0.08
C CYS A 7 -0.42 -20.65 -0.85
N LYS A 8 -1.42 -21.53 -0.62
CA LYS A 8 -2.75 -21.41 -1.23
C LYS A 8 -3.44 -20.11 -0.81
N ALA A 9 -3.41 -19.76 0.49
CA ALA A 9 -4.05 -18.54 1.00
C ALA A 9 -3.39 -17.26 0.44
N ILE A 10 -2.08 -17.25 0.23
CA ILE A 10 -1.37 -16.13 -0.42
C ILE A 10 -1.75 -16.05 -1.91
N LYS A 11 -1.74 -17.17 -2.63
CA LYS A 11 -2.05 -17.23 -4.06
C LYS A 11 -3.51 -16.85 -4.35
N GLU A 12 -4.44 -17.32 -3.54
CA GLU A 12 -5.89 -17.03 -3.66
C GLU A 12 -6.30 -15.67 -3.08
N VAL A 13 -5.32 -14.83 -2.65
CA VAL A 13 -5.56 -13.48 -2.11
C VAL A 13 -6.44 -13.48 -0.84
N LYS A 14 -6.50 -14.59 -0.13
CA LYS A 14 -7.09 -14.65 1.22
C LYS A 14 -6.23 -13.88 2.23
N ILE A 15 -4.90 -13.89 2.02
CA ILE A 15 -3.96 -13.02 2.73
C ILE A 15 -3.64 -11.84 1.84
N GLN A 16 -4.01 -10.63 2.29
CA GLN A 16 -3.88 -9.39 1.53
C GLN A 16 -2.97 -8.38 2.24
N GLY A 17 -2.35 -7.51 1.43
CA GLY A 17 -1.44 -6.45 1.86
C GLY A 17 -0.01 -6.94 2.06
N ALA A 18 0.94 -6.19 1.51
CA ALA A 18 2.37 -6.55 1.42
C ALA A 18 2.96 -7.03 2.76
N ARG A 19 2.64 -6.35 3.88
CA ARG A 19 3.10 -6.73 5.24
C ARG A 19 2.59 -8.11 5.67
N ASN A 20 1.30 -8.39 5.47
CA ASN A 20 0.71 -9.66 5.90
C ASN A 20 1.21 -10.81 5.03
N ILE A 21 1.35 -10.58 3.72
CA ILE A 21 1.93 -11.55 2.78
C ILE A 21 3.37 -11.87 3.18
N ALA A 22 4.20 -10.85 3.45
CA ALA A 22 5.59 -11.04 3.87
C ALA A 22 5.70 -11.79 5.21
N LYS A 23 4.85 -11.46 6.20
CA LYS A 23 4.81 -12.18 7.49
C LYS A 23 4.39 -13.64 7.31
N ALA A 24 3.37 -13.92 6.51
CA ALA A 24 2.91 -15.28 6.24
C ALA A 24 3.99 -16.10 5.53
N ALA A 25 4.63 -15.53 4.52
CA ALA A 25 5.73 -16.16 3.81
C ALA A 25 6.96 -16.39 4.72
N LEU A 26 7.27 -15.47 5.61
CA LEU A 26 8.34 -15.63 6.60
C LEU A 26 8.06 -16.82 7.54
N ILE A 27 6.82 -16.95 8.02
CA ILE A 27 6.40 -18.10 8.84
C ILE A 27 6.55 -19.41 8.05
N ALA A 28 6.08 -19.43 6.80
CA ALA A 28 6.20 -20.61 5.93
C ALA A 28 7.66 -20.97 5.63
N TYR A 29 8.53 -19.97 5.42
CA TYR A 29 9.95 -20.18 5.19
C TYR A 29 10.65 -20.83 6.39
N TYR A 30 10.44 -20.29 7.60
CA TYR A 30 11.08 -20.83 8.81
C TYR A 30 10.56 -22.21 9.25
N SER A 31 9.43 -22.67 8.73
CA SER A 31 8.97 -24.05 8.96
C SER A 31 9.73 -25.08 8.10
N ASN A 32 10.30 -24.66 6.97
CA ASN A 32 11.11 -25.50 6.08
C ASN A 32 12.11 -24.62 5.28
N PRO A 33 13.21 -24.17 5.92
CA PRO A 33 14.17 -23.27 5.29
C PRO A 33 14.94 -23.99 4.17
N SER A 34 14.75 -23.56 2.93
CA SER A 34 15.50 -24.04 1.77
C SER A 34 15.40 -23.06 0.61
N SER A 35 16.36 -23.10 -0.32
CA SER A 35 16.32 -22.34 -1.57
C SER A 35 15.09 -22.68 -2.41
N LYS A 36 14.63 -23.92 -2.38
CA LYS A 36 13.39 -24.37 -3.05
C LYS A 36 12.14 -23.70 -2.46
N THR A 37 12.01 -23.74 -1.13
CA THR A 37 10.93 -23.07 -0.38
C THR A 37 10.89 -21.57 -0.69
N LYS A 38 12.05 -20.91 -0.64
CA LYS A 38 12.18 -19.49 -0.94
C LYS A 38 11.71 -19.15 -2.35
N LYS A 39 12.15 -19.92 -3.35
CA LYS A 39 11.75 -19.75 -4.76
C LYS A 39 10.24 -19.91 -4.95
N ILE A 40 9.63 -20.90 -4.31
CA ILE A 40 8.19 -21.12 -4.33
C ILE A 40 7.45 -19.88 -3.79
N LEU A 41 7.83 -19.41 -2.58
CA LEU A 41 7.17 -18.29 -1.91
C LEU A 41 7.28 -16.98 -2.70
N ILE A 42 8.45 -16.68 -3.28
CA ILE A 42 8.66 -15.48 -4.10
C ILE A 42 7.73 -15.46 -5.32
N ASN A 43 7.50 -16.61 -5.94
CA ASN A 43 6.67 -16.72 -7.14
C ASN A 43 5.16 -16.65 -6.87
N LEU A 44 4.72 -16.66 -5.60
CA LEU A 44 3.29 -16.56 -5.27
C LEU A 44 2.71 -15.17 -5.59
N ARG A 45 3.51 -14.10 -5.48
CA ARG A 45 3.08 -12.71 -5.66
C ARG A 45 4.17 -11.88 -6.33
N ALA A 46 4.08 -11.74 -7.65
CA ALA A 46 5.11 -11.09 -8.46
C ALA A 46 5.24 -9.57 -8.20
N THR A 47 4.17 -8.91 -7.74
CA THR A 47 4.13 -7.45 -7.51
C THR A 47 4.56 -7.04 -6.10
N GLU A 48 5.09 -7.96 -5.27
CA GLU A 48 5.34 -7.73 -3.83
C GLU A 48 6.84 -7.75 -3.47
N PRO A 49 7.61 -6.66 -3.72
CA PRO A 49 9.03 -6.60 -3.35
C PRO A 49 9.31 -6.84 -1.86
N MET A 50 8.39 -6.44 -0.97
CA MET A 50 8.53 -6.69 0.47
C MET A 50 8.67 -8.18 0.78
N LEU A 51 7.92 -9.03 0.10
CA LEU A 51 8.04 -10.49 0.21
C LEU A 51 9.46 -10.96 -0.13
N VAL A 52 10.00 -10.49 -1.26
CA VAL A 52 11.34 -10.84 -1.73
C VAL A 52 12.40 -10.36 -0.72
N ASN A 53 12.30 -9.10 -0.30
CA ASN A 53 13.26 -8.48 0.62
C ASN A 53 13.28 -9.19 1.99
N VAL A 54 12.10 -9.51 2.54
CA VAL A 54 11.99 -10.23 3.82
C VAL A 54 12.57 -11.64 3.72
N LEU A 55 12.31 -12.37 2.64
CA LEU A 55 12.87 -13.72 2.44
C LEU A 55 14.37 -13.69 2.20
N ASN A 56 14.92 -12.62 1.59
CA ASN A 56 16.36 -12.45 1.45
C ASN A 56 17.04 -12.14 2.79
N LEU A 57 16.38 -11.41 3.67
CA LEU A 57 16.87 -11.15 5.03
C LEU A 57 16.81 -12.41 5.91
N ALA A 58 15.84 -13.28 5.70
CA ALA A 58 15.62 -14.47 6.52
C ALA A 58 16.78 -15.47 6.51
N ASP A 59 17.67 -15.42 5.50
CA ASP A 59 18.88 -16.25 5.45
C ASP A 59 19.96 -15.81 6.47
N LYS A 60 19.91 -14.54 6.92
CA LYS A 60 20.99 -13.90 7.69
C LYS A 60 20.52 -13.24 8.98
N THR A 61 19.20 -13.12 9.17
CA THR A 61 18.61 -12.36 10.26
C THR A 61 17.57 -13.20 11.00
N PRO A 62 17.62 -13.28 12.33
CA PRO A 62 16.64 -14.02 13.11
C PRO A 62 15.20 -13.53 12.87
N LYS A 63 14.24 -14.46 12.83
CA LYS A 63 12.82 -14.18 12.61
C LYS A 63 12.28 -13.05 13.50
N LYS A 64 12.68 -13.03 14.79
CA LYS A 64 12.25 -12.04 15.77
C LYS A 64 12.64 -10.62 15.36
N GLU A 65 13.85 -10.44 14.85
CA GLU A 65 14.35 -9.13 14.40
C GLU A 65 13.63 -8.62 13.15
N ILE A 66 13.38 -9.53 12.19
CA ILE A 66 12.59 -9.17 10.99
C ILE A 66 11.17 -8.76 11.38
N LEU A 67 10.54 -9.48 12.31
CA LEU A 67 9.19 -9.14 12.79
C LEU A 67 9.19 -7.80 13.55
N LYS A 68 10.22 -7.53 14.35
CA LYS A 68 10.38 -6.27 15.11
C LYS A 68 10.45 -5.06 14.18
N HIS A 69 11.13 -5.17 13.05
CA HIS A 69 11.20 -4.09 12.06
C HIS A 69 9.81 -3.57 11.65
N PHE A 70 8.85 -4.46 11.39
CA PHE A 70 7.52 -4.04 10.96
C PHE A 70 6.83 -3.12 11.97
N ASP A 71 7.04 -3.35 13.25
CA ASP A 71 6.41 -2.56 14.31
C ASP A 71 7.18 -1.26 14.53
N GLU A 72 8.51 -1.30 14.51
CA GLU A 72 9.37 -0.11 14.62
C GLU A 72 9.20 0.84 13.42
N ALA A 73 9.13 0.29 12.19
CA ALA A 73 8.88 1.07 11.00
C ALA A 73 7.52 1.77 11.07
N GLN A 74 6.47 1.04 11.49
CA GLN A 74 5.14 1.63 11.66
C GLN A 74 5.13 2.73 12.73
N GLN A 75 5.81 2.54 13.86
CA GLN A 75 5.89 3.57 14.90
C GLN A 75 6.56 4.86 14.40
N LYS A 76 7.63 4.75 13.62
CA LYS A 76 8.29 5.91 13.02
C LYS A 76 7.38 6.61 11.98
N ILE A 77 6.72 5.85 11.10
CA ILE A 77 5.73 6.36 10.15
C ILE A 77 4.64 7.13 10.90
N ASN A 78 4.10 6.55 11.97
CA ASN A 78 3.05 7.15 12.79
C ASN A 78 3.47 8.51 13.36
N LYS A 79 4.70 8.66 13.84
CA LYS A 79 5.23 9.94 14.33
C LYS A 79 5.36 10.99 13.22
N PHE A 80 5.73 10.56 12.00
CA PHE A 80 5.85 11.49 10.88
C PHE A 80 4.50 11.98 10.36
N ILE A 81 3.47 11.14 10.39
CA ILE A 81 2.14 11.54 9.90
C ILE A 81 1.52 12.65 10.76
N LEU A 82 1.86 12.74 12.06
CA LEU A 82 1.41 13.84 12.93
C LEU A 82 1.85 15.22 12.43
N LYS A 83 2.98 15.30 11.72
CA LYS A 83 3.50 16.54 11.14
C LYS A 83 2.74 16.95 9.87
N ILE A 84 2.08 16.02 9.21
CA ILE A 84 1.37 16.23 7.95
C ILE A 84 -0.10 16.54 8.18
N ILE A 85 -0.76 15.79 9.09
CA ILE A 85 -2.19 15.96 9.33
C ILE A 85 -2.43 17.21 10.18
N LYS A 86 -3.15 18.17 9.60
CA LYS A 86 -3.66 19.35 10.31
C LYS A 86 -5.04 19.05 10.90
N ASN A 87 -5.43 19.77 11.95
CA ASN A 87 -6.79 19.68 12.45
C ASN A 87 -7.79 20.19 11.41
N HIS A 88 -8.94 19.55 11.39
CA HIS A 88 -10.05 19.79 10.47
C HIS A 88 -9.77 19.50 8.99
N SER A 89 -8.61 18.85 8.68
CA SER A 89 -8.33 18.46 7.31
C SER A 89 -9.20 17.30 6.83
N ILE A 90 -9.43 17.27 5.54
CA ILE A 90 -10.10 16.21 4.80
C ILE A 90 -9.03 15.39 4.08
N ILE A 91 -8.97 14.12 4.40
CA ILE A 91 -7.96 13.19 3.87
C ILE A 91 -8.63 12.25 2.88
N PHE A 92 -8.17 12.24 1.64
CA PHE A 92 -8.58 11.25 0.65
C PHE A 92 -7.62 10.05 0.68
N THR A 93 -8.17 8.85 0.65
CA THR A 93 -7.39 7.60 0.51
C THR A 93 -8.06 6.60 -0.42
N HIS A 94 -7.26 5.68 -0.97
CA HIS A 94 -7.72 4.65 -1.89
C HIS A 94 -7.17 3.28 -1.49
N CYS A 95 -7.99 2.25 -1.65
CA CYS A 95 -7.70 0.87 -1.31
C CYS A 95 -7.53 0.65 0.21
N HIS A 96 -6.86 -0.46 0.59
CA HIS A 96 -6.51 -0.74 1.98
C HIS A 96 -5.00 -0.85 2.13
N SER A 97 -4.43 0.04 2.92
CA SER A 97 -3.02 -0.01 3.32
C SER A 97 -2.90 -0.02 4.84
N THR A 98 -2.29 -1.06 5.40
CA THR A 98 -2.03 -1.15 6.84
C THR A 98 -1.20 0.03 7.34
N ASN A 99 -0.22 0.51 6.56
CA ASN A 99 0.59 1.66 6.94
C ASN A 99 -0.26 2.95 7.03
N VAL A 100 -1.15 3.18 6.04
CA VAL A 100 -2.05 4.34 6.02
C VAL A 100 -3.04 4.28 7.18
N VAL A 101 -3.76 3.16 7.30
CA VAL A 101 -4.80 2.99 8.34
C VAL A 101 -4.21 3.16 9.74
N ASN A 102 -3.09 2.49 10.05
CA ASN A 102 -2.45 2.60 11.35
C ASN A 102 -1.94 4.02 11.63
N ALA A 103 -1.42 4.72 10.63
CA ALA A 103 -0.96 6.10 10.77
C ALA A 103 -2.12 7.06 11.07
N LEU A 104 -3.25 6.90 10.38
CA LEU A 104 -4.46 7.70 10.62
C LEU A 104 -5.07 7.41 12.00
N ILE A 105 -5.17 6.13 12.40
CA ILE A 105 -5.64 5.75 13.74
C ILE A 105 -4.72 6.33 14.81
N TYR A 106 -3.41 6.26 14.60
CA TYR A 106 -2.45 6.85 15.53
C TYR A 106 -2.64 8.37 15.65
N ALA A 107 -2.81 9.07 14.53
CA ALA A 107 -3.07 10.52 14.54
C ALA A 107 -4.35 10.89 15.31
N LYS A 108 -5.44 10.12 15.11
CA LYS A 108 -6.69 10.28 15.86
C LYS A 108 -6.48 10.11 17.36
N ARG A 109 -5.78 9.07 17.78
CA ARG A 109 -5.46 8.79 19.19
C ARG A 109 -4.57 9.86 19.85
N HIS A 110 -3.81 10.60 19.03
CA HIS A 110 -2.95 11.72 19.48
C HIS A 110 -3.63 13.08 19.28
N GLY A 111 -4.97 13.11 19.31
CA GLY A 111 -5.76 14.35 19.38
C GLY A 111 -6.01 15.03 18.05
N LYS A 112 -5.56 14.49 16.92
CA LYS A 112 -5.87 15.10 15.61
C LYS A 112 -7.35 14.93 15.28
N ARG A 113 -7.96 15.99 14.78
CA ARG A 113 -9.36 16.03 14.31
C ARG A 113 -9.36 16.15 12.80
N PHE A 114 -9.90 15.17 12.09
CA PHE A 114 -9.96 15.14 10.63
C PHE A 114 -11.07 14.20 10.15
N GLU A 115 -11.44 14.30 8.89
CA GLU A 115 -12.37 13.41 8.21
C GLU A 115 -11.61 12.63 7.13
N VAL A 116 -12.10 11.46 6.76
CA VAL A 116 -11.51 10.63 5.69
C VAL A 116 -12.56 10.35 4.62
N PHE A 117 -12.19 10.59 3.38
CA PHE A 117 -12.91 10.09 2.21
C PHE A 117 -12.13 8.93 1.63
N ASN A 118 -12.81 7.81 1.35
CA ASN A 118 -12.16 6.68 0.70
C ASN A 118 -13.06 6.06 -0.36
N THR A 119 -12.44 5.52 -1.40
CA THR A 119 -13.14 4.78 -2.44
C THR A 119 -13.52 3.38 -1.96
N GLU A 120 -14.52 2.76 -2.60
CA GLU A 120 -14.85 1.36 -2.33
C GLU A 120 -13.81 0.37 -2.86
N THR A 121 -13.04 0.77 -3.87
CA THR A 121 -11.94 0.00 -4.51
C THR A 121 -12.40 -1.29 -5.18
N ARG A 122 -12.99 -1.15 -6.37
CA ARG A 122 -13.32 -2.28 -7.22
C ARG A 122 -12.05 -3.03 -7.68
N PRO A 123 -12.13 -4.33 -8.04
CA PRO A 123 -13.31 -5.20 -7.95
C PRO A 123 -13.52 -5.86 -6.59
N LEU A 124 -12.49 -5.93 -5.69
CA LEU A 124 -12.53 -6.70 -4.44
C LEU A 124 -12.92 -5.88 -3.20
N PHE A 125 -13.29 -4.60 -3.38
CA PHE A 125 -13.82 -3.73 -2.33
C PHE A 125 -12.92 -3.56 -1.09
N GLN A 126 -11.59 -3.50 -1.28
CA GLN A 126 -10.65 -3.33 -0.16
C GLN A 126 -10.88 -2.00 0.60
N GLY A 127 -11.42 -0.97 -0.04
CA GLY A 127 -11.79 0.28 0.62
C GLY A 127 -12.81 0.10 1.74
N ARG A 128 -13.70 -0.90 1.63
CA ARG A 128 -14.66 -1.21 2.69
C ARG A 128 -13.98 -1.66 3.98
N LYS A 129 -12.82 -2.34 3.88
CA LYS A 129 -12.01 -2.69 5.04
C LYS A 129 -11.40 -1.45 5.68
N THR A 130 -10.86 -0.53 4.87
CA THR A 130 -10.34 0.76 5.34
C THR A 130 -11.41 1.54 6.09
N ALA A 131 -12.61 1.70 5.50
CA ALA A 131 -13.70 2.40 6.13
C ALA A 131 -14.10 1.80 7.49
N LYS A 132 -14.21 0.46 7.56
CA LYS A 132 -14.55 -0.24 8.82
C LYS A 132 -13.50 -0.01 9.91
N GLU A 133 -12.21 -0.12 9.59
CA GLU A 133 -11.14 0.03 10.58
C GLU A 133 -11.03 1.47 11.09
N LEU A 134 -11.13 2.46 10.19
CA LEU A 134 -11.09 3.88 10.56
C LEU A 134 -12.33 4.31 11.37
N SER A 135 -13.52 3.89 10.94
CA SER A 135 -14.78 4.19 11.65
C SER A 135 -14.78 3.57 13.06
N LYS A 136 -14.30 2.33 13.20
CA LYS A 136 -14.13 1.67 14.52
C LYS A 136 -13.19 2.44 15.44
N ALA A 137 -12.24 3.19 14.89
CA ALA A 137 -11.33 4.05 15.64
C ALA A 137 -11.90 5.46 15.93
N GLY A 138 -13.18 5.71 15.62
CA GLY A 138 -13.85 6.99 15.86
C GLY A 138 -13.46 8.09 14.87
N ILE A 139 -12.98 7.73 13.68
CA ILE A 139 -12.72 8.66 12.58
C ILE A 139 -13.98 8.74 11.72
N LYS A 140 -14.42 9.96 11.40
CA LYS A 140 -15.53 10.16 10.45
C LYS A 140 -15.07 9.78 9.06
N VAL A 141 -15.76 8.82 8.43
CA VAL A 141 -15.42 8.28 7.11
C VAL A 141 -16.61 8.44 6.18
N THR A 142 -16.34 8.96 4.98
CA THR A 142 -17.28 8.97 3.85
C THR A 142 -16.69 8.07 2.76
N MET A 143 -17.40 7.01 2.40
CA MET A 143 -17.01 6.12 1.30
C MET A 143 -17.75 6.51 0.03
N VAL A 144 -17.03 6.53 -1.09
CA VAL A 144 -17.54 6.86 -2.40
C VAL A 144 -17.25 5.76 -3.41
N ALA A 145 -17.99 5.75 -4.52
CA ALA A 145 -17.64 4.94 -5.68
C ALA A 145 -16.31 5.40 -6.30
N ASP A 146 -15.58 4.48 -6.94
CA ASP A 146 -14.24 4.77 -7.50
C ASP A 146 -14.24 5.88 -8.56
N ASN A 147 -15.33 6.04 -9.29
CA ASN A 147 -15.50 7.08 -10.32
C ASN A 147 -15.91 8.46 -9.78
N ALA A 148 -16.25 8.59 -8.50
CA ALA A 148 -16.63 9.86 -7.87
C ALA A 148 -15.43 10.66 -7.32
N VAL A 149 -14.19 10.22 -7.56
CA VAL A 149 -12.99 10.82 -6.96
C VAL A 149 -12.71 12.23 -7.49
N GLY A 150 -13.05 12.53 -8.74
CA GLY A 150 -12.96 13.89 -9.30
C GLY A 150 -13.65 14.92 -8.39
N ASP A 151 -14.86 14.61 -7.96
CA ASP A 151 -15.68 15.48 -7.12
C ASP A 151 -15.07 15.78 -5.73
N ILE A 152 -14.22 14.87 -5.22
CA ILE A 152 -13.51 15.04 -3.94
C ILE A 152 -12.20 15.83 -4.11
N LEU A 153 -11.53 15.69 -5.24
CA LEU A 153 -10.22 16.29 -5.46
C LEU A 153 -10.32 17.68 -6.12
N GLU A 154 -11.43 18.01 -6.76
CA GLU A 154 -11.66 19.29 -7.43
C GLU A 154 -12.27 20.34 -6.50
N LYS A 155 -12.05 21.62 -6.83
CA LYS A 155 -12.70 22.74 -6.16
C LYS A 155 -14.07 22.96 -6.81
N GLY A 156 -15.14 23.00 -6.00
CA GLY A 156 -16.50 23.24 -6.49
C GLY A 156 -17.29 21.98 -6.80
N GLY A 157 -16.79 20.81 -6.45
CA GLY A 157 -17.56 19.57 -6.47
C GLY A 157 -18.70 19.55 -5.46
N THR A 158 -19.60 18.58 -5.58
CA THR A 158 -20.75 18.40 -4.67
C THR A 158 -20.35 17.88 -3.30
N ILE A 159 -19.13 17.31 -3.21
CA ILE A 159 -18.52 16.78 -2.00
C ILE A 159 -17.42 17.74 -1.52
N LYS A 160 -17.13 17.73 -0.22
CA LYS A 160 -16.03 18.54 0.33
C LYS A 160 -14.70 18.17 -0.31
N LYS A 161 -13.93 19.17 -0.76
CA LYS A 161 -12.60 18.96 -1.33
C LYS A 161 -11.62 18.40 -0.30
N ALA A 162 -10.82 17.41 -0.71
CA ALA A 162 -9.73 16.89 0.10
C ALA A 162 -8.56 17.89 0.20
N ASP A 163 -7.98 18.00 1.40
CA ASP A 163 -6.78 18.80 1.65
C ASP A 163 -5.50 18.02 1.32
N ILE A 164 -5.54 16.70 1.48
CA ILE A 164 -4.42 15.79 1.18
C ILE A 164 -4.93 14.48 0.62
N MET A 165 -4.15 13.87 -0.27
CA MET A 165 -4.29 12.47 -0.69
C MET A 165 -3.20 11.64 0.01
N ALA A 166 -3.61 10.62 0.77
CA ALA A 166 -2.73 9.72 1.49
C ALA A 166 -2.96 8.27 1.03
N ILE A 167 -2.02 7.69 0.29
CA ILE A 167 -2.13 6.33 -0.24
C ILE A 167 -1.01 5.43 0.24
N GLY A 168 -1.21 4.11 0.16
CA GLY A 168 -0.18 3.12 0.37
C GLY A 168 0.70 2.92 -0.86
N ALA A 169 1.52 1.88 -0.81
CA ALA A 169 2.26 1.34 -1.95
C ALA A 169 2.38 -0.17 -1.81
N ASP A 170 2.40 -0.87 -2.94
CA ASP A 170 2.80 -2.28 -3.04
C ASP A 170 4.28 -2.38 -3.41
N ALA A 171 4.79 -1.45 -4.22
CA ALA A 171 6.22 -1.32 -4.50
C ALA A 171 6.66 0.15 -4.60
N LEU A 172 7.92 0.42 -4.21
CA LEU A 172 8.60 1.71 -4.34
C LEU A 172 9.78 1.53 -5.31
N LEU A 173 9.85 2.30 -6.38
CA LEU A 173 10.78 2.06 -7.48
C LEU A 173 12.01 2.97 -7.42
N LYS A 174 13.09 2.55 -8.09
CA LYS A 174 14.38 3.27 -8.14
C LYS A 174 14.33 4.66 -8.77
N ASN A 175 13.34 4.89 -9.64
CA ASN A 175 13.10 6.19 -10.30
C ASN A 175 12.13 7.09 -9.52
N GLY A 176 11.71 6.66 -8.31
CA GLY A 176 10.76 7.38 -7.47
C GLY A 176 9.30 7.11 -7.77
N ASP A 177 8.98 6.42 -8.87
CA ASP A 177 7.61 5.97 -9.13
C ASP A 177 7.18 4.95 -8.08
N VAL A 178 5.87 4.79 -7.91
CA VAL A 178 5.28 3.90 -6.91
C VAL A 178 4.27 2.99 -7.59
N ILE A 179 4.25 1.70 -7.24
CA ILE A 179 3.17 0.80 -7.65
C ILE A 179 2.14 0.75 -6.53
N ASN A 180 0.90 0.98 -6.88
CA ASN A 180 -0.25 0.87 -5.97
C ASN A 180 -1.48 0.37 -6.74
N LYS A 181 -2.58 0.14 -6.03
CA LYS A 181 -3.86 -0.30 -6.57
C LYS A 181 -4.27 0.53 -7.79
N ILE A 182 -4.83 -0.14 -8.82
CA ILE A 182 -5.38 0.51 -10.02
C ILE A 182 -6.32 1.67 -9.64
N GLY A 183 -6.26 2.80 -10.34
CA GLY A 183 -6.92 4.06 -10.04
C GLY A 183 -6.01 5.07 -9.34
N SER A 184 -4.96 4.64 -8.65
CA SER A 184 -4.09 5.51 -7.84
C SER A 184 -3.36 6.58 -8.66
N ASN A 185 -2.92 6.27 -9.89
CA ASN A 185 -2.22 7.25 -10.74
C ASN A 185 -3.18 8.32 -11.25
N MET A 186 -4.36 7.90 -11.71
CA MET A 186 -5.40 8.85 -12.14
C MET A 186 -5.77 9.81 -11.00
N TYR A 187 -5.96 9.30 -9.79
CA TYR A 187 -6.28 10.13 -8.62
C TYR A 187 -5.12 11.06 -8.23
N ALA A 188 -3.87 10.57 -8.30
CA ALA A 188 -2.70 11.41 -8.02
C ALA A 188 -2.52 12.51 -9.06
N GLU A 189 -2.84 12.26 -10.32
CA GLU A 189 -2.85 13.25 -11.39
C GLU A 189 -3.92 14.33 -11.17
N ILE A 190 -5.16 13.94 -10.89
CA ILE A 190 -6.25 14.86 -10.56
C ILE A 190 -5.88 15.68 -9.31
N ALA A 191 -5.35 15.05 -8.26
CA ALA A 191 -4.90 15.73 -7.06
C ALA A 191 -3.83 16.78 -7.37
N HIS A 192 -2.83 16.42 -8.20
CA HIS A 192 -1.75 17.31 -8.60
C HIS A 192 -2.27 18.55 -9.34
N PHE A 193 -3.14 18.39 -10.33
CA PHE A 193 -3.77 19.51 -11.05
C PHE A 193 -4.56 20.45 -10.12
N ASN A 194 -5.24 19.87 -9.14
CA ASN A 194 -6.03 20.61 -8.16
C ASN A 194 -5.23 21.07 -6.93
N LYS A 195 -3.90 20.97 -6.96
CA LYS A 195 -2.99 21.38 -5.88
C LYS A 195 -3.25 20.66 -4.54
N VAL A 196 -3.80 19.46 -4.59
CA VAL A 196 -3.94 18.57 -3.43
C VAL A 196 -2.66 17.75 -3.29
N PRO A 197 -1.88 17.91 -2.20
CA PRO A 197 -0.63 17.19 -2.05
C PRO A 197 -0.86 15.68 -1.86
N VAL A 198 -0.03 14.89 -2.54
CA VAL A 198 -0.07 13.42 -2.53
C VAL A 198 1.08 12.88 -1.67
N TYR A 199 0.73 12.12 -0.64
CA TYR A 199 1.66 11.43 0.24
C TYR A 199 1.53 9.92 0.11
N VAL A 200 2.65 9.24 -0.13
CA VAL A 200 2.73 7.78 -0.12
C VAL A 200 3.25 7.32 1.24
N ILE A 201 2.46 6.52 1.95
CA ILE A 201 2.79 6.04 3.30
C ILE A 201 3.15 4.57 3.21
N ALA A 202 4.44 4.24 3.34
CA ALA A 202 4.93 2.90 3.11
C ALA A 202 6.24 2.60 3.84
N ASP A 203 6.41 1.33 4.22
CA ASP A 203 7.66 0.78 4.73
C ASP A 203 8.72 0.71 3.63
N SER A 204 9.98 1.07 3.94
CA SER A 204 11.08 1.06 2.96
C SER A 204 11.38 -0.34 2.40
N TRP A 205 10.99 -1.40 3.07
CA TRP A 205 11.15 -2.78 2.56
C TRP A 205 10.27 -3.10 1.36
N LYS A 206 9.39 -2.18 0.94
CA LYS A 206 8.69 -2.23 -0.35
C LYS A 206 9.54 -1.73 -1.52
N PHE A 207 10.76 -1.29 -1.28
CA PHE A 207 11.65 -0.80 -2.34
C PHE A 207 12.11 -1.94 -3.25
N SER A 208 12.09 -1.70 -4.57
CA SER A 208 12.63 -2.60 -5.59
C SER A 208 13.66 -1.91 -6.45
N LYS A 209 14.83 -2.54 -6.61
CA LYS A 209 15.87 -2.13 -7.56
C LYS A 209 15.57 -2.60 -8.99
N ARG A 210 14.72 -3.63 -9.12
CA ARG A 210 14.34 -4.25 -10.40
C ARG A 210 12.96 -3.78 -10.83
N PRO A 211 12.65 -3.85 -12.13
CA PRO A 211 11.28 -3.68 -12.59
C PRO A 211 10.33 -4.66 -11.86
N VAL A 212 9.15 -4.19 -11.53
CA VAL A 212 8.13 -4.99 -10.86
C VAL A 212 7.02 -5.30 -11.87
N LYS A 213 6.71 -6.58 -12.03
CA LYS A 213 5.64 -7.01 -12.93
C LYS A 213 4.29 -6.71 -12.29
N ILE A 214 3.42 -6.02 -13.01
CA ILE A 214 2.04 -5.79 -12.60
C ILE A 214 1.25 -7.10 -12.70
N GLU A 215 0.54 -7.43 -11.63
CA GLU A 215 -0.29 -8.62 -11.55
C GLU A 215 -1.60 -8.41 -12.32
N GLU A 216 -1.85 -9.25 -13.31
CA GLU A 216 -3.16 -9.36 -13.99
C GLU A 216 -4.02 -10.36 -13.22
N ARG A 217 -5.25 -9.97 -12.89
CA ARG A 217 -6.18 -10.76 -12.08
C ARG A 217 -7.24 -11.45 -12.94
N GLY A 218 -7.84 -12.49 -12.38
CA GLY A 218 -8.89 -13.23 -13.09
C GLY A 218 -10.13 -12.37 -13.40
N HIS A 219 -10.66 -12.50 -14.60
CA HIS A 219 -11.84 -11.77 -15.07
C HIS A 219 -13.10 -11.96 -14.20
N LYS A 220 -13.22 -13.11 -13.52
CA LYS A 220 -14.34 -13.40 -12.60
C LYS A 220 -14.46 -12.43 -11.42
N GLU A 221 -13.38 -11.69 -11.10
CA GLU A 221 -13.43 -10.64 -10.08
C GLU A 221 -14.23 -9.42 -10.58
N ILE A 222 -14.19 -9.12 -11.88
CA ILE A 222 -14.97 -8.04 -12.49
C ILE A 222 -16.41 -8.48 -12.73
N TRP A 223 -16.56 -9.60 -13.43
CA TRP A 223 -17.87 -10.12 -13.82
C TRP A 223 -17.86 -11.65 -13.88
N LYS A 224 -18.48 -12.29 -12.87
CA LYS A 224 -18.42 -13.74 -12.65
C LYS A 224 -18.98 -14.55 -13.82
N ASN A 225 -20.11 -14.10 -14.38
CA ASN A 225 -20.87 -14.79 -15.42
C ASN A 225 -20.86 -13.99 -16.73
N ALA A 226 -19.71 -13.45 -17.13
CA ALA A 226 -19.59 -12.72 -18.38
C ALA A 226 -19.80 -13.63 -19.60
N PRO A 227 -20.42 -13.13 -20.69
CA PRO A 227 -20.46 -13.82 -21.96
C PRO A 227 -19.06 -14.17 -22.46
N LYS A 228 -18.90 -15.35 -23.09
CA LYS A 228 -17.59 -15.87 -23.51
C LYS A 228 -16.88 -15.00 -24.56
N ASN A 229 -17.63 -14.24 -25.33
CA ASN A 229 -17.11 -13.34 -26.38
C ASN A 229 -16.66 -11.97 -25.84
N ILE A 230 -16.82 -11.68 -24.55
CA ILE A 230 -16.33 -10.44 -23.93
C ILE A 230 -14.93 -10.67 -23.38
N LYS A 231 -13.96 -9.97 -23.95
CA LYS A 231 -12.58 -9.92 -23.42
C LYS A 231 -12.50 -8.90 -22.29
N MET A 232 -11.95 -9.32 -21.15
CA MET A 232 -11.76 -8.46 -19.98
C MET A 232 -10.29 -8.35 -19.63
N SER A 233 -9.85 -7.14 -19.23
CA SER A 233 -8.55 -6.89 -18.61
C SER A 233 -8.77 -6.41 -17.18
N ASN A 234 -8.01 -6.99 -16.25
CA ASN A 234 -8.13 -6.70 -14.80
C ASN A 234 -6.74 -6.52 -14.17
N PRO A 235 -5.99 -5.46 -14.55
CA PRO A 235 -4.74 -5.14 -13.87
C PRO A 235 -5.03 -4.77 -12.42
N ALA A 236 -4.36 -5.44 -11.47
CA ALA A 236 -4.60 -5.20 -10.05
C ALA A 236 -3.96 -3.90 -9.57
N PHE A 237 -2.89 -3.47 -10.21
CA PHE A 237 -2.04 -2.34 -9.82
C PHE A 237 -1.65 -1.50 -11.02
N GLU A 238 -1.13 -0.32 -10.75
CA GLU A 238 -0.56 0.57 -11.76
C GLU A 238 0.63 1.35 -11.21
N THR A 239 1.33 2.07 -12.07
CA THR A 239 2.45 2.93 -11.70
C THR A 239 1.98 4.35 -11.46
N VAL A 240 2.06 4.81 -10.22
CA VAL A 240 1.87 6.22 -9.84
C VAL A 240 3.18 6.96 -10.09
N LYS A 241 3.13 8.00 -10.93
CA LYS A 241 4.32 8.74 -11.36
C LYS A 241 4.89 9.61 -10.25
N ALA A 242 6.21 9.58 -10.07
CA ALA A 242 6.93 10.35 -9.06
C ALA A 242 6.61 11.85 -9.12
N LYS A 243 6.36 12.40 -10.31
CA LYS A 243 6.02 13.82 -10.52
C LYS A 243 4.73 14.27 -9.83
N TYR A 244 3.81 13.35 -9.54
CA TYR A 244 2.55 13.62 -8.83
C TYR A 244 2.67 13.43 -7.32
N ILE A 245 3.78 12.86 -6.82
CA ILE A 245 4.00 12.51 -5.42
C ILE A 245 4.79 13.62 -4.71
N ASN A 246 4.21 14.23 -3.70
CA ASN A 246 4.88 15.27 -2.90
C ASN A 246 5.95 14.69 -1.98
N ALA A 247 5.65 13.57 -1.31
CA ALA A 247 6.61 12.86 -0.50
C ALA A 247 6.23 11.38 -0.25
N ILE A 248 7.25 10.57 0.01
CA ILE A 248 7.12 9.22 0.58
C ILE A 248 7.40 9.35 2.09
N ILE A 249 6.43 8.92 2.91
CA ILE A 249 6.52 8.87 4.38
C ILE A 249 6.82 7.42 4.76
N SER A 250 8.03 7.20 5.21
CA SER A 250 8.50 5.89 5.66
C SER A 250 9.23 6.01 7.01
N GLU A 251 9.71 4.91 7.54
CA GLU A 251 10.59 4.95 8.73
C GLU A 251 11.91 5.70 8.49
N LEU A 252 12.22 6.03 7.23
CA LEU A 252 13.39 6.83 6.85
C LEU A 252 13.16 8.33 6.91
N GLY A 253 11.91 8.77 7.06
CA GLY A 253 11.51 10.17 7.09
C GLY A 253 10.42 10.52 6.09
N ILE A 254 10.18 11.82 5.95
CA ILE A 254 9.32 12.42 4.94
C ILE A 254 10.25 12.90 3.81
N LEU A 255 10.29 12.19 2.70
CA LEU A 255 11.28 12.41 1.65
C LEU A 255 10.62 12.55 0.27
N LYS A 256 11.13 13.43 -0.59
CA LYS A 256 10.77 13.44 -2.01
C LYS A 256 11.10 12.08 -2.64
N PRO A 257 10.36 11.60 -3.66
CA PRO A 257 10.49 10.25 -4.20
C PRO A 257 11.93 9.84 -4.58
N LEU A 258 12.66 10.68 -5.30
CA LEU A 258 14.06 10.41 -5.67
C LEU A 258 15.01 10.41 -4.47
N ALA A 259 14.81 11.31 -3.51
CA ALA A 259 15.61 11.36 -2.28
C ALA A 259 15.38 10.11 -1.42
N PHE A 260 14.14 9.61 -1.36
CA PHE A 260 13.82 8.33 -0.72
C PHE A 260 14.58 7.18 -1.40
N ALA A 261 14.49 7.06 -2.73
CA ALA A 261 15.16 6.01 -3.49
C ALA A 261 16.68 6.03 -3.28
N ALA A 262 17.29 7.24 -3.30
CA ALA A 262 18.72 7.42 -3.03
C ALA A 262 19.10 6.99 -1.59
N LYS A 263 18.28 7.35 -0.60
CA LYS A 263 18.50 6.99 0.81
C LYS A 263 18.44 5.48 1.04
N VAL A 264 17.47 4.78 0.42
CA VAL A 264 17.37 3.31 0.52
C VAL A 264 18.57 2.63 -0.12
N LYS A 265 19.03 3.09 -1.30
CA LYS A 265 20.22 2.53 -1.98
C LYS A 265 21.51 2.64 -1.16
N LYS A 266 21.68 3.71 -0.37
CA LYS A 266 22.85 3.92 0.49
C LYS A 266 22.87 3.00 1.73
N ARG A 267 21.76 2.37 2.10
CA ARG A 267 21.72 1.45 3.23
C ARG A 267 22.41 0.14 2.87
N LYS A 268 23.51 -0.19 3.59
CA LYS A 268 24.30 -1.43 3.41
C LYS A 268 23.54 -2.72 3.81
N ASN A 269 22.38 -2.62 4.46
CA ASN A 269 21.64 -3.76 4.97
C ASN A 269 20.57 -4.21 3.98
N GLY A 270 20.91 -5.16 3.14
CA GLY A 270 20.09 -6.29 2.67
C GLY A 270 18.81 -6.03 1.87
N ILE A 271 18.44 -4.79 1.56
CA ILE A 271 17.31 -4.53 0.65
C ILE A 271 17.84 -4.57 -0.78
N ASN A 272 17.58 -5.67 -1.45
CA ASN A 272 17.96 -5.88 -2.86
C ASN A 272 16.86 -5.45 -3.81
#